data_ecbd4d51dc8422f4002d644762d21c09
#
_entry.id   ecbd4d51dc8422f4002d644762d21c09
#
_cell.length_a   1.000
_cell.length_b   1.000
_cell.length_c   1.000
_cell.angle_alpha   90.00
_cell.angle_beta   90.00
_cell.angle_gamma   90.00
#
_symmetry.space_group_name_H-M   'P 1'
#
loop_
_entity.id
_entity.type
_entity.pdbx_description
1 polymer ?
#
loop_
_entity_poly.entity_id
_entity_poly.type
_entity_poly.pdbx_seq_one_letter_code
_entity_poly.pdbx_strand_id
1 'polypeptide(L)'
;MFLYLGNNFNGLKKNILGQSIFLKRIIIAVVGFITHKSFRGKNFKIIGSKNLVNLPENNVLFISNHQTYFYDVIGMLHVFNSSVKGKIDSVKRPKYLYNPKTNLYFIAAVETMKNSLITKVLAYAGAILIQRSWRDSGESIYREVRSEDPSNINLALEDGWVITFPRGTTDKTKPVRKGTAHIIKNNSPTIVPVKLSGFSDVFQRNGLKVLNRKKSFSMEICEPLKSNFSQKSINEIIEDLENLIN
;
A
#
# COMPACT_ATOMS: atom_id res chain seq x y z
N MET A 1 -19.85 14.14 3.09
CA MET A 1 -21.13 13.44 3.34
C MET A 1 -20.98 11.92 3.56
N PHE A 2 -19.87 11.28 3.22
CA PHE A 2 -19.66 9.82 3.47
C PHE A 2 -19.00 9.49 4.83
N LEU A 3 -18.58 10.48 5.60
CA LEU A 3 -18.08 10.30 6.99
C LEU A 3 -19.22 10.08 8.00
N TYR A 4 -20.49 10.19 7.61
CA TYR A 4 -21.66 10.10 8.51
C TYR A 4 -22.53 8.84 8.33
N LEU A 5 -22.11 7.86 7.52
CA LEU A 5 -22.79 6.56 7.47
C LEU A 5 -22.42 5.62 8.64
N GLY A 6 -21.63 6.13 9.61
CA GLY A 6 -21.08 5.34 10.70
C GLY A 6 -21.99 5.11 11.92
N ASN A 7 -23.14 5.76 12.03
CA ASN A 7 -23.86 5.79 13.32
C ASN A 7 -25.02 4.79 13.49
N ASN A 8 -25.33 3.93 12.52
CA ASN A 8 -26.44 2.98 12.65
C ASN A 8 -26.08 1.49 12.59
N PHE A 9 -24.78 1.14 12.60
CA PHE A 9 -24.33 -0.25 12.80
C PHE A 9 -23.70 -0.40 14.18
N ASN A 10 -24.45 -0.11 15.23
CA ASN A 10 -24.07 -0.37 16.62
C ASN A 10 -23.89 -1.88 16.83
N GLY A 11 -22.63 -2.36 16.78
CA GLY A 11 -22.26 -3.76 16.99
C GLY A 11 -21.15 -4.30 16.07
N LEU A 12 -20.83 -3.63 14.96
CA LEU A 12 -19.76 -4.08 14.06
C LEU A 12 -18.39 -3.60 14.56
N LYS A 13 -17.46 -4.55 14.76
CA LYS A 13 -16.07 -4.26 15.13
C LYS A 13 -15.43 -3.30 14.13
N LYS A 14 -14.88 -2.20 14.61
CA LYS A 14 -14.16 -1.19 13.82
C LYS A 14 -12.65 -1.38 13.93
N ASN A 15 -11.92 -1.02 12.86
CA ASN A 15 -10.46 -0.92 12.93
C ASN A 15 -10.04 0.41 13.57
N ILE A 16 -8.75 0.61 13.71
CA ILE A 16 -8.14 1.81 14.29
C ILE A 16 -8.45 3.13 13.56
N LEU A 17 -8.84 3.06 12.28
CA LEU A 17 -9.28 4.20 11.46
C LEU A 17 -10.80 4.44 11.54
N GLY A 18 -11.49 3.77 12.46
CA GLY A 18 -12.95 3.86 12.62
C GLY A 18 -13.78 3.17 11.53
N GLN A 19 -13.14 2.41 10.62
CA GLN A 19 -13.83 1.70 9.54
C GLN A 19 -14.38 0.36 10.04
N SER A 20 -15.61 -0.01 9.60
CA SER A 20 -16.14 -1.35 9.86
C SER A 20 -15.26 -2.42 9.21
N ILE A 21 -14.72 -3.34 10.01
CA ILE A 21 -13.89 -4.46 9.54
C ILE A 21 -14.69 -5.35 8.59
N PHE A 22 -15.98 -5.55 8.85
CA PHE A 22 -16.86 -6.33 7.98
C PHE A 22 -17.00 -5.70 6.59
N LEU A 23 -17.31 -4.40 6.53
CA LEU A 23 -17.43 -3.69 5.25
C LEU A 23 -16.08 -3.62 4.51
N LYS A 24 -14.99 -3.37 5.22
CA LYS A 24 -13.63 -3.42 4.65
C LYS A 24 -13.33 -4.78 4.03
N ARG A 25 -13.68 -5.88 4.71
CA ARG A 25 -13.52 -7.25 4.19
C ARG A 25 -14.30 -7.46 2.90
N ILE A 26 -15.56 -7.04 2.84
CA ILE A 26 -16.40 -7.12 1.63
C ILE A 26 -15.76 -6.32 0.49
N ILE A 27 -15.34 -5.10 0.74
CA ILE A 27 -14.72 -4.25 -0.28
C ILE A 27 -13.44 -4.88 -0.83
N ILE A 28 -12.55 -5.38 0.03
CA ILE A 28 -11.32 -6.06 -0.40
C ILE A 28 -11.66 -7.30 -1.22
N ALA A 29 -12.64 -8.10 -0.81
CA ALA A 29 -13.08 -9.27 -1.54
C ALA A 29 -13.64 -8.91 -2.92
N VAL A 30 -14.57 -7.97 -3.00
CA VAL A 30 -15.21 -7.54 -4.26
C VAL A 30 -14.18 -6.95 -5.23
N VAL A 31 -13.35 -5.99 -4.78
CA VAL A 31 -12.28 -5.42 -5.59
C VAL A 31 -11.31 -6.51 -6.03
N GLY A 32 -10.95 -7.42 -5.12
CA GLY A 32 -10.11 -8.57 -5.42
C GLY A 32 -10.72 -9.47 -6.50
N PHE A 33 -11.98 -9.88 -6.40
CA PHE A 33 -12.61 -10.74 -7.42
C PHE A 33 -12.69 -10.05 -8.78
N ILE A 34 -13.02 -8.76 -8.84
CA ILE A 34 -13.06 -7.97 -10.09
C ILE A 34 -11.67 -7.92 -10.74
N THR A 35 -10.62 -7.70 -9.96
CA THR A 35 -9.25 -7.50 -10.46
C THR A 35 -8.46 -8.81 -10.61
N HIS A 36 -8.90 -9.91 -10.01
CA HIS A 36 -8.21 -11.21 -10.03
C HIS A 36 -7.83 -11.67 -11.45
N LYS A 37 -8.72 -11.46 -12.44
CA LYS A 37 -8.44 -11.82 -13.84
C LYS A 37 -7.18 -11.15 -14.39
N SER A 38 -6.81 -9.98 -13.89
CA SER A 38 -5.62 -9.23 -14.31
C SER A 38 -4.31 -9.80 -13.75
N PHE A 39 -4.36 -10.49 -12.62
CA PHE A 39 -3.19 -11.01 -11.91
C PHE A 39 -2.99 -12.53 -12.01
N ARG A 40 -4.03 -13.32 -12.35
CA ARG A 40 -3.94 -14.78 -12.42
C ARG A 40 -3.17 -15.33 -13.63
N GLY A 41 -2.83 -14.45 -14.59
CA GLY A 41 -2.22 -14.84 -15.87
C GLY A 41 -0.74 -15.24 -15.71
N LYS A 42 -0.22 -16.00 -16.70
CA LYS A 42 1.20 -16.38 -16.76
C LYS A 42 2.16 -15.19 -16.91
N ASN A 43 1.65 -14.04 -17.34
CA ASN A 43 2.43 -12.82 -17.53
C ASN A 43 2.74 -12.08 -16.23
N PHE A 44 2.09 -12.46 -15.13
CA PHE A 44 2.41 -11.93 -13.80
C PHE A 44 3.35 -12.90 -13.07
N LYS A 45 4.59 -12.48 -12.84
CA LYS A 45 5.59 -13.23 -12.10
C LYS A 45 5.66 -12.71 -10.66
N ILE A 46 5.51 -13.60 -9.70
CA ILE A 46 5.68 -13.33 -8.28
C ILE A 46 6.95 -14.03 -7.82
N ILE A 47 7.77 -13.33 -7.02
CA ILE A 47 9.06 -13.82 -6.53
C ILE A 47 9.15 -13.53 -5.04
N GLY A 48 9.59 -14.52 -4.26
CA GLY A 48 9.92 -14.34 -2.85
C GLY A 48 8.73 -14.11 -1.91
N SER A 49 7.51 -14.41 -2.33
CA SER A 49 6.34 -14.21 -1.48
C SER A 49 6.32 -15.10 -0.22
N LYS A 50 7.21 -16.10 -0.13
CA LYS A 50 7.49 -16.87 1.09
C LYS A 50 7.92 -15.96 2.27
N ASN A 51 8.57 -14.84 1.98
CA ASN A 51 9.04 -13.88 2.98
C ASN A 51 7.90 -13.20 3.76
N LEU A 52 6.65 -13.34 3.27
CA LEU A 52 5.46 -12.81 3.95
C LEU A 52 4.91 -13.74 5.05
N VAL A 53 5.28 -15.04 5.02
CA VAL A 53 4.61 -16.06 5.85
C VAL A 53 4.96 -15.93 7.33
N ASN A 54 6.20 -15.57 7.63
CA ASN A 54 6.72 -15.48 8.99
C ASN A 54 6.88 -14.04 9.50
N LEU A 55 6.24 -13.08 8.83
CA LEU A 55 6.25 -11.70 9.30
C LEU A 55 5.40 -11.54 10.56
N PRO A 56 5.75 -10.60 11.45
CA PRO A 56 4.90 -10.23 12.57
C PRO A 56 3.49 -9.83 12.10
N GLU A 57 2.49 -10.03 12.95
CA GLU A 57 1.10 -9.65 12.63
C GLU A 57 0.92 -8.14 12.46
N ASN A 58 1.75 -7.33 13.11
CA ASN A 58 1.76 -5.89 13.07
C ASN A 58 3.19 -5.33 12.98
N ASN A 59 3.31 -4.02 12.90
CA ASN A 59 4.56 -3.25 12.80
C ASN A 59 5.45 -3.70 11.64
N VAL A 60 4.83 -3.93 10.47
CA VAL A 60 5.52 -4.24 9.21
C VAL A 60 5.31 -3.12 8.21
N LEU A 61 6.39 -2.57 7.68
CA LEU A 61 6.38 -1.52 6.68
C LEU A 61 6.91 -2.06 5.35
N PHE A 62 6.03 -2.17 4.36
CA PHE A 62 6.41 -2.49 2.99
C PHE A 62 6.81 -1.23 2.25
N ILE A 63 8.01 -1.24 1.66
CA ILE A 63 8.59 -0.13 0.93
C ILE A 63 8.71 -0.52 -0.53
N SER A 64 8.10 0.26 -1.44
CA SER A 64 8.09 -0.08 -2.85
C SER A 64 8.34 1.12 -3.75
N ASN A 65 8.92 0.86 -4.93
CA ASN A 65 8.80 1.76 -6.06
C ASN A 65 7.33 1.83 -6.52
N HIS A 66 6.94 2.93 -7.19
CA HIS A 66 5.55 3.19 -7.56
C HIS A 66 5.41 3.33 -9.07
N GLN A 67 4.59 2.49 -9.70
CA GLN A 67 4.40 2.49 -11.15
C GLN A 67 2.99 2.91 -11.57
N THR A 68 1.97 2.56 -10.77
CA THR A 68 0.56 2.87 -11.04
C THR A 68 -0.19 3.25 -9.76
N TYR A 69 -1.14 4.18 -9.85
CA TYR A 69 -1.82 4.71 -8.66
C TYR A 69 -2.61 3.65 -7.87
N PHE A 70 -3.16 2.64 -8.54
CA PHE A 70 -4.07 1.68 -7.92
C PHE A 70 -3.57 0.23 -8.03
N TYR A 71 -3.09 -0.17 -9.21
CA TYR A 71 -2.74 -1.58 -9.46
C TYR A 71 -1.54 -2.08 -8.67
N ASP A 72 -0.64 -1.20 -8.24
CA ASP A 72 0.48 -1.55 -7.37
C ASP A 72 -0.04 -2.10 -6.04
N VAL A 73 -0.93 -1.34 -5.38
CA VAL A 73 -1.55 -1.75 -4.11
C VAL A 73 -2.49 -2.94 -4.32
N ILE A 74 -3.29 -2.96 -5.38
CA ILE A 74 -4.19 -4.08 -5.69
C ILE A 74 -3.38 -5.36 -5.90
N GLY A 75 -2.25 -5.30 -6.61
CA GLY A 75 -1.34 -6.41 -6.80
C GLY A 75 -0.78 -6.92 -5.47
N MET A 76 -0.33 -6.02 -4.60
CA MET A 76 0.14 -6.36 -3.26
C MET A 76 -0.97 -6.99 -2.42
N LEU A 77 -2.21 -6.47 -2.45
CA LEU A 77 -3.35 -7.09 -1.78
C LEU A 77 -3.56 -8.54 -2.24
N HIS A 78 -3.46 -8.82 -3.54
CA HIS A 78 -3.56 -10.17 -4.06
C HIS A 78 -2.44 -11.09 -3.55
N VAL A 79 -1.19 -10.67 -3.72
CA VAL A 79 0.00 -11.47 -3.37
C VAL A 79 0.06 -11.70 -1.86
N PHE A 80 -0.13 -10.67 -1.04
CA PHE A 80 -0.04 -10.77 0.41
C PHE A 80 -1.13 -11.69 0.97
N ASN A 81 -2.38 -11.50 0.55
CA ASN A 81 -3.47 -12.37 0.98
C ASN A 81 -3.31 -13.82 0.52
N SER A 82 -2.76 -14.05 -0.67
CA SER A 82 -2.49 -15.39 -1.17
C SER A 82 -1.40 -16.09 -0.35
N SER A 83 -0.31 -15.39 -0.06
CA SER A 83 0.85 -15.94 0.64
C SER A 83 0.56 -16.26 2.11
N VAL A 84 -0.14 -15.40 2.85
CA VAL A 84 -0.54 -15.68 4.24
C VAL A 84 -1.55 -16.84 4.34
N LYS A 85 -2.15 -17.26 3.22
CA LYS A 85 -2.98 -18.49 3.11
C LYS A 85 -2.19 -19.67 2.55
N GLY A 86 -0.85 -19.61 2.56
CA GLY A 86 0.05 -20.69 2.18
C GLY A 86 0.20 -20.90 0.66
N LYS A 87 -0.19 -19.93 -0.18
CA LYS A 87 -0.01 -19.99 -1.63
C LYS A 87 1.18 -19.14 -2.05
N ILE A 88 2.36 -19.75 -2.03
CA ILE A 88 3.61 -19.08 -2.36
C ILE A 88 3.70 -18.84 -3.87
N ASP A 89 4.14 -17.63 -4.24
CA ASP A 89 4.38 -17.14 -5.60
C ASP A 89 3.21 -17.40 -6.57
N SER A 90 1.98 -17.41 -6.03
CA SER A 90 0.79 -17.72 -6.82
C SER A 90 -0.46 -17.03 -6.34
N VAL A 91 -1.19 -16.43 -7.27
CA VAL A 91 -2.54 -15.87 -7.07
C VAL A 91 -3.59 -16.55 -7.96
N LYS A 92 -3.28 -17.73 -8.53
CA LYS A 92 -4.13 -18.39 -9.53
C LYS A 92 -5.55 -18.68 -9.04
N ARG A 93 -5.70 -19.09 -7.78
CA ARG A 93 -7.01 -19.46 -7.19
C ARG A 93 -7.42 -18.39 -6.18
N PRO A 94 -8.58 -17.72 -6.33
CA PRO A 94 -8.98 -16.57 -5.52
C PRO A 94 -9.54 -16.92 -4.13
N LYS A 95 -9.32 -18.14 -3.62
CA LYS A 95 -9.84 -18.59 -2.30
C LYS A 95 -9.41 -17.68 -1.14
N TYR A 96 -8.25 -17.02 -1.24
CA TYR A 96 -7.76 -16.08 -0.24
C TYR A 96 -8.64 -14.81 -0.11
N LEU A 97 -9.49 -14.53 -1.10
CA LEU A 97 -10.39 -13.38 -1.09
C LEU A 97 -11.65 -13.59 -0.24
N TYR A 98 -12.01 -14.84 0.12
CA TYR A 98 -13.16 -15.09 1.01
C TYR A 98 -12.92 -14.60 2.44
N ASN A 99 -11.68 -14.62 2.90
CA ASN A 99 -11.30 -14.09 4.22
C ASN A 99 -9.96 -13.37 4.12
N PRO A 100 -9.93 -12.16 3.52
CA PRO A 100 -8.69 -11.40 3.36
C PRO A 100 -8.21 -10.82 4.69
N LYS A 101 -6.89 -10.56 4.77
CA LYS A 101 -6.26 -9.81 5.87
C LYS A 101 -6.80 -8.38 5.84
N THR A 102 -7.48 -7.98 6.91
CA THR A 102 -8.11 -6.66 7.01
C THR A 102 -7.24 -5.61 7.68
N ASN A 103 -6.22 -6.01 8.45
CA ASN A 103 -5.22 -5.12 9.04
C ASN A 103 -4.03 -4.91 8.07
N LEU A 104 -4.36 -4.61 6.83
CA LEU A 104 -3.44 -4.19 5.78
C LEU A 104 -3.84 -2.79 5.32
N TYR A 105 -2.88 -1.88 5.35
CA TYR A 105 -3.05 -0.46 5.11
C TYR A 105 -2.09 0.02 4.02
N PHE A 106 -2.38 1.17 3.42
CA PHE A 106 -1.49 1.82 2.47
C PHE A 106 -1.60 3.33 2.57
N ILE A 107 -0.46 4.01 2.44
CA ILE A 107 -0.41 5.46 2.47
C ILE A 107 -0.82 6.01 1.11
N ALA A 108 -1.81 6.90 1.09
CA ALA A 108 -2.32 7.51 -0.13
C ALA A 108 -2.58 9.01 0.04
N ALA A 109 -2.41 9.77 -1.04
CA ALA A 109 -2.74 11.19 -1.02
C ALA A 109 -4.26 11.42 -1.07
N VAL A 110 -4.74 12.34 -0.25
CA VAL A 110 -6.14 12.76 -0.20
C VAL A 110 -6.66 13.16 -1.59
N GLU A 111 -5.84 13.89 -2.36
CA GLU A 111 -6.17 14.36 -3.70
C GLU A 111 -6.45 13.21 -4.67
N THR A 112 -5.69 12.12 -4.56
CA THR A 112 -5.88 10.93 -5.41
C THR A 112 -7.18 10.18 -5.06
N MET A 113 -7.58 10.17 -3.79
CA MET A 113 -8.69 9.36 -3.29
C MET A 113 -10.04 10.09 -3.24
N LYS A 114 -10.08 11.41 -3.46
CA LYS A 114 -11.33 12.19 -3.44
C LYS A 114 -12.04 12.31 -4.78
N ASN A 115 -11.37 12.00 -5.89
CA ASN A 115 -11.80 12.38 -7.24
C ASN A 115 -13.00 11.58 -7.81
N SER A 116 -13.30 10.39 -7.28
CA SER A 116 -14.42 9.59 -7.76
C SER A 116 -15.00 8.69 -6.67
N LEU A 117 -16.21 8.16 -6.91
CA LEU A 117 -16.81 7.17 -6.02
C LEU A 117 -15.95 5.90 -5.91
N ILE A 118 -15.35 5.47 -7.01
CA ILE A 118 -14.49 4.28 -7.06
C ILE A 118 -13.25 4.48 -6.17
N THR A 119 -12.61 5.65 -6.26
CA THR A 119 -11.42 5.94 -5.42
C THR A 119 -11.77 6.01 -3.94
N LYS A 120 -12.96 6.48 -3.58
CA LYS A 120 -13.46 6.46 -2.19
C LYS A 120 -13.69 5.03 -1.69
N VAL A 121 -14.23 4.15 -2.53
CA VAL A 121 -14.37 2.71 -2.20
C VAL A 121 -13.00 2.06 -2.02
N LEU A 122 -12.05 2.34 -2.91
CA LEU A 122 -10.68 1.83 -2.78
C LEU A 122 -9.98 2.37 -1.53
N ALA A 123 -10.22 3.63 -1.16
CA ALA A 123 -9.71 4.20 0.09
C ALA A 123 -10.21 3.43 1.32
N TYR A 124 -11.46 2.98 1.30
CA TYR A 124 -12.03 2.19 2.40
C TYR A 124 -11.37 0.81 2.54
N ALA A 125 -10.69 0.30 1.51
CA ALA A 125 -9.92 -0.93 1.58
C ALA A 125 -8.67 -0.85 2.49
N GLY A 126 -8.34 0.34 3.02
CA GLY A 126 -7.26 0.54 3.99
C GLY A 126 -6.34 1.71 3.71
N ALA A 127 -6.78 2.73 2.97
CA ALA A 127 -5.98 3.93 2.78
C ALA A 127 -5.84 4.74 4.07
N ILE A 128 -4.60 5.08 4.40
CA ILE A 128 -4.25 6.13 5.34
C ILE A 128 -4.07 7.39 4.49
N LEU A 129 -5.02 8.30 4.61
CA LEU A 129 -5.04 9.50 3.79
C LEU A 129 -4.11 10.56 4.38
N ILE A 130 -3.12 10.99 3.60
CA ILE A 130 -2.20 12.05 3.97
C ILE A 130 -2.40 13.27 3.07
N GLN A 131 -2.31 14.46 3.64
CA GLN A 131 -2.24 15.69 2.87
C GLN A 131 -0.81 15.90 2.40
N ARG A 132 -0.65 16.14 1.10
CA ARG A 132 0.66 16.51 0.56
C ARG A 132 0.83 18.02 0.62
N SER A 133 2.01 18.48 1.03
CA SER A 133 2.47 19.84 0.72
C SER A 133 2.85 19.86 -0.76
N TRP A 134 2.08 20.56 -1.62
CA TRP A 134 2.33 20.64 -3.06
C TRP A 134 2.81 22.03 -3.47
N ARG A 135 3.60 22.02 -4.55
CA ARG A 135 3.65 23.17 -5.43
C ARG A 135 2.47 23.04 -6.40
N ASP A 136 1.49 23.91 -6.28
CA ASP A 136 0.49 24.10 -7.32
C ASP A 136 0.90 25.32 -8.13
N SER A 137 1.00 25.18 -9.44
CA SER A 137 1.30 26.29 -10.38
C SER A 137 2.61 27.05 -10.11
N GLY A 138 3.62 26.37 -9.51
CA GLY A 138 4.94 27.00 -9.25
C GLY A 138 5.10 27.64 -7.88
N GLU A 139 4.05 27.82 -7.11
CA GLU A 139 4.11 28.31 -5.73
C GLU A 139 4.17 27.16 -4.71
N SER A 140 5.06 27.31 -3.72
CA SER A 140 5.17 26.39 -2.59
C SER A 140 4.05 26.71 -1.61
N ILE A 141 2.90 26.02 -1.72
CA ILE A 141 1.89 26.09 -0.67
C ILE A 141 2.36 25.19 0.46
N TYR A 142 2.98 25.80 1.48
CA TYR A 142 3.23 25.19 2.78
C TYR A 142 1.87 25.00 3.47
N ARG A 143 1.21 23.86 3.24
CA ARG A 143 0.13 23.42 4.12
C ARG A 143 0.78 22.70 5.29
N GLU A 144 0.45 23.13 6.51
CA GLU A 144 0.81 22.37 7.71
C GLU A 144 0.38 20.90 7.53
N VAL A 145 1.32 20.00 7.75
CA VAL A 145 1.02 18.56 7.86
C VAL A 145 0.04 18.46 9.02
N ARG A 146 -1.19 17.98 8.77
CA ARG A 146 -2.13 17.79 9.87
C ARG A 146 -1.50 16.86 10.88
N SER A 147 -1.54 17.23 12.14
CA SER A 147 -0.99 16.47 13.27
C SER A 147 -1.58 15.03 13.34
N GLU A 148 -2.74 14.80 12.73
CA GLU A 148 -3.43 13.51 12.64
C GLU A 148 -2.78 12.53 11.66
N ASP A 149 -2.07 13.01 10.60
CA ASP A 149 -1.51 12.13 9.57
C ASP A 149 -0.43 11.18 10.11
N PRO A 150 0.58 11.65 10.88
CA PRO A 150 1.56 10.78 11.53
C PRO A 150 0.93 9.84 12.56
N SER A 151 -0.05 10.32 13.34
CA SER A 151 -0.75 9.51 14.35
C SER A 151 -1.49 8.32 13.71
N ASN A 152 -2.20 8.54 12.60
CA ASN A 152 -2.91 7.48 11.90
C ASN A 152 -1.96 6.43 11.31
N ILE A 153 -0.75 6.82 10.88
CA ILE A 153 0.26 5.87 10.39
C ILE A 153 0.81 5.03 11.53
N ASN A 154 1.11 5.65 12.68
CA ASN A 154 1.59 4.93 13.86
C ASN A 154 0.55 3.90 14.32
N LEU A 155 -0.70 4.32 14.48
CA LEU A 155 -1.81 3.42 14.83
C LEU A 155 -1.94 2.27 13.81
N ALA A 156 -1.81 2.54 12.51
CA ALA A 156 -1.89 1.50 11.49
C ALA A 156 -0.75 0.49 11.57
N LEU A 157 0.46 0.90 11.95
CA LEU A 157 1.58 0.00 12.21
C LEU A 157 1.35 -0.83 13.47
N GLU A 158 0.79 -0.24 14.52
CA GLU A 158 0.41 -0.97 15.75
C GLU A 158 -0.66 -2.04 15.49
N ASP A 159 -1.59 -1.82 14.54
CA ASP A 159 -2.65 -2.77 14.18
C ASP A 159 -2.22 -3.81 13.14
N GLY A 160 -1.31 -3.45 12.21
CA GLY A 160 -1.03 -4.34 11.11
C GLY A 160 0.14 -3.97 10.21
N TRP A 161 -0.03 -4.22 8.94
CA TRP A 161 0.93 -4.02 7.87
C TRP A 161 0.63 -2.74 7.10
N VAL A 162 1.66 -1.94 6.81
CA VAL A 162 1.52 -0.68 6.08
C VAL A 162 2.36 -0.71 4.81
N ILE A 163 1.78 -0.33 3.68
CA ILE A 163 2.46 -0.16 2.39
C ILE A 163 2.75 1.33 2.21
N THR A 164 3.99 1.66 1.84
CA THR A 164 4.41 3.03 1.50
C THR A 164 5.21 3.06 0.21
N PHE A 165 5.10 4.19 -0.48
CA PHE A 165 5.86 4.53 -1.68
C PHE A 165 6.70 5.77 -1.37
N PRO A 166 8.02 5.63 -1.05
CA PRO A 166 8.83 6.70 -0.48
C PRO A 166 8.93 7.97 -1.33
N ARG A 167 8.90 7.85 -2.66
CA ARG A 167 8.85 9.02 -3.56
C ARG A 167 7.50 9.74 -3.53
N GLY A 168 6.44 9.05 -3.10
CA GLY A 168 5.07 9.57 -3.10
C GLY A 168 4.52 9.90 -4.50
N THR A 169 5.15 9.43 -5.54
CA THR A 169 4.77 9.63 -6.95
C THR A 169 5.24 8.46 -7.81
N THR A 170 4.61 8.28 -8.97
CA THR A 170 5.04 7.32 -10.00
C THR A 170 6.15 7.86 -10.90
N ASP A 171 6.63 9.07 -10.66
CA ASP A 171 7.77 9.66 -11.36
C ASP A 171 9.07 9.23 -10.69
N LYS A 172 9.85 8.42 -11.40
CA LYS A 172 11.12 7.86 -10.93
C LYS A 172 12.22 8.91 -10.72
N THR A 173 12.10 10.08 -11.34
CA THR A 173 13.11 11.15 -11.25
C THR A 173 12.98 11.97 -9.96
N LYS A 174 11.87 11.82 -9.24
CA LYS A 174 11.65 12.54 -8.00
C LYS A 174 12.38 11.86 -6.85
N PRO A 175 13.01 12.65 -5.93
CA PRO A 175 13.71 12.09 -4.79
C PRO A 175 12.76 11.45 -3.78
N VAL A 176 13.32 10.56 -2.95
CA VAL A 176 12.65 10.04 -1.75
C VAL A 176 12.31 11.18 -0.81
N ARG A 177 11.12 11.10 -0.23
CA ARG A 177 10.62 12.10 0.74
C ARG A 177 10.98 11.71 2.18
N LYS A 178 11.24 12.69 3.02
CA LYS A 178 11.57 12.52 4.44
C LYS A 178 10.49 11.77 5.25
N GLY A 179 9.21 11.81 4.80
CA GLY A 179 8.09 11.21 5.52
C GLY A 179 8.29 9.73 5.84
N THR A 180 8.74 8.91 4.87
CA THR A 180 9.00 7.48 5.13
C THR A 180 10.17 7.27 6.11
N ALA A 181 11.21 8.11 6.04
CA ALA A 181 12.32 8.04 6.99
C ALA A 181 11.87 8.36 8.44
N HIS A 182 10.99 9.34 8.62
CA HIS A 182 10.39 9.62 9.93
C HIS A 182 9.52 8.47 10.45
N ILE A 183 8.70 7.84 9.58
CA ILE A 183 7.91 6.66 9.96
C ILE A 183 8.83 5.55 10.49
N ILE A 184 9.92 5.25 9.78
CA ILE A 184 10.91 4.25 10.18
C ILE A 184 11.54 4.60 11.52
N LYS A 185 12.01 5.85 11.67
CA LYS A 185 12.68 6.32 12.89
C LYS A 185 11.79 6.24 14.12
N ASN A 186 10.51 6.61 13.97
CA ASN A 186 9.58 6.71 15.10
C ASN A 186 8.99 5.34 15.51
N ASN A 187 8.85 4.40 14.59
CA ASN A 187 8.14 3.14 14.85
C ASN A 187 9.05 1.91 14.84
N SER A 188 10.29 2.02 14.34
CA SER A 188 11.22 0.89 14.19
C SER A 188 10.57 -0.37 13.60
N PRO A 189 9.83 -0.27 12.47
CA PRO A 189 9.08 -1.40 11.93
C PRO A 189 10.00 -2.45 11.30
N THR A 190 9.48 -3.67 11.13
CA THR A 190 10.07 -4.64 10.21
C THR A 190 9.92 -4.14 8.78
N ILE A 191 11.03 -3.82 8.11
CA ILE A 191 11.02 -3.25 6.76
C ILE A 191 11.14 -4.38 5.73
N VAL A 192 10.20 -4.42 4.80
CA VAL A 192 10.17 -5.39 3.69
C VAL A 192 10.15 -4.64 2.36
N PRO A 193 11.25 -4.66 1.59
CA PRO A 193 11.26 -4.08 0.26
C PRO A 193 10.41 -4.90 -0.73
N VAL A 194 9.67 -4.20 -1.58
CA VAL A 194 8.88 -4.79 -2.67
C VAL A 194 9.24 -4.11 -3.98
N LYS A 195 9.71 -4.88 -4.95
CA LYS A 195 10.08 -4.35 -6.27
C LYS A 195 9.01 -4.67 -7.30
N LEU A 196 8.51 -3.64 -7.95
CA LEU A 196 7.53 -3.74 -9.03
C LEU A 196 8.20 -3.48 -10.37
N SER A 197 7.89 -4.31 -11.37
CA SER A 197 8.37 -4.14 -12.74
C SER A 197 7.26 -4.38 -13.75
N GLY A 198 7.16 -3.55 -14.81
CA GLY A 198 6.22 -3.71 -15.90
C GLY A 198 4.77 -3.39 -15.58
N PHE A 199 4.42 -2.93 -14.39
CA PHE A 199 3.04 -2.56 -14.04
C PHE A 199 2.51 -1.44 -14.92
N SER A 200 3.32 -0.40 -15.18
CA SER A 200 2.96 0.71 -16.06
C SER A 200 2.78 0.31 -17.54
N ASP A 201 3.33 -0.84 -17.96
CA ASP A 201 3.16 -1.35 -19.33
C ASP A 201 1.84 -2.10 -19.50
N VAL A 202 1.33 -2.65 -18.39
CA VAL A 202 0.11 -3.46 -18.36
C VAL A 202 -1.11 -2.65 -17.94
N PHE A 203 -0.93 -1.71 -17.03
CA PHE A 203 -2.00 -0.97 -16.39
C PHE A 203 -1.87 0.55 -16.61
N GLN A 204 -3.01 1.21 -16.70
CA GLN A 204 -3.06 2.67 -16.77
C GLN A 204 -2.45 3.28 -15.50
N ARG A 205 -1.57 4.27 -15.68
CA ARG A 205 -0.82 4.90 -14.59
C ARG A 205 -1.74 5.52 -13.52
N ASN A 206 -2.74 6.28 -13.92
CA ASN A 206 -3.62 7.05 -13.04
C ASN A 206 -5.09 6.58 -13.04
N GLY A 207 -5.34 5.35 -13.47
CA GLY A 207 -6.69 4.80 -13.60
C GLY A 207 -6.75 3.29 -13.35
N LEU A 208 -7.90 2.69 -13.68
CA LEU A 208 -8.19 1.27 -13.48
C LEU A 208 -8.30 0.49 -14.80
N LYS A 209 -7.85 1.08 -15.93
CA LYS A 209 -7.88 0.41 -17.23
C LYS A 209 -6.68 -0.52 -17.39
N VAL A 210 -6.92 -1.71 -17.90
CA VAL A 210 -5.86 -2.63 -18.36
C VAL A 210 -5.53 -2.27 -19.79
N LEU A 211 -4.28 -1.87 -20.04
CA LEU A 211 -3.79 -1.41 -21.35
C LEU A 211 -3.34 -2.58 -22.22
N ASN A 212 -2.51 -3.47 -21.67
CA ASN A 212 -1.94 -4.56 -22.44
C ASN A 212 -1.78 -5.83 -21.61
N ARG A 213 -2.67 -6.80 -21.82
CA ARG A 213 -2.64 -8.09 -21.12
C ARG A 213 -1.53 -9.06 -21.59
N LYS A 214 -0.84 -8.75 -22.69
CA LYS A 214 0.22 -9.60 -23.25
C LYS A 214 1.60 -9.27 -22.69
N LYS A 215 1.79 -8.05 -22.14
CA LYS A 215 3.05 -7.65 -21.49
C LYS A 215 3.25 -8.36 -20.18
N SER A 216 4.49 -8.71 -19.90
CA SER A 216 4.89 -9.30 -18.62
C SER A 216 5.15 -8.25 -17.58
N PHE A 217 4.83 -8.59 -16.34
CA PHE A 217 5.09 -7.73 -15.17
C PHE A 217 5.40 -8.61 -13.96
N SER A 218 6.05 -8.05 -12.97
CA SER A 218 6.49 -8.82 -11.81
C SER A 218 6.40 -8.03 -10.51
N MET A 219 6.28 -8.80 -9.42
CA MET A 219 6.39 -8.34 -8.05
C MET A 219 7.37 -9.23 -7.32
N GLU A 220 8.44 -8.64 -6.78
CA GLU A 220 9.41 -9.32 -5.95
C GLU A 220 9.28 -8.85 -4.51
N ILE A 221 9.08 -9.78 -3.58
CA ILE A 221 9.07 -9.54 -2.14
C ILE A 221 10.45 -9.90 -1.63
N CYS A 222 11.25 -8.90 -1.29
CA CYS A 222 12.58 -9.11 -0.75
C CYS A 222 12.54 -9.66 0.69
N GLU A 223 13.67 -10.11 1.19
CA GLU A 223 13.79 -10.46 2.61
C GLU A 223 13.65 -9.23 3.50
N PRO A 224 13.08 -9.39 4.70
CA PRO A 224 13.06 -8.31 5.69
C PRO A 224 14.47 -7.79 5.96
N LEU A 225 14.61 -6.46 6.04
CA LEU A 225 15.91 -5.84 6.31
C LEU A 225 16.34 -6.08 7.75
N LYS A 226 17.62 -6.45 7.92
CA LYS A 226 18.24 -6.66 9.24
C LYS A 226 18.90 -5.40 9.83
N SER A 227 18.79 -4.25 9.14
CA SER A 227 19.46 -3.00 9.54
C SER A 227 18.80 -2.38 10.77
N ASN A 228 19.63 -1.86 11.68
CA ASN A 228 19.16 -1.08 12.84
C ASN A 228 18.97 0.38 12.42
N PHE A 229 17.80 0.69 11.86
CA PHE A 229 17.46 2.04 11.41
C PHE A 229 17.30 3.05 12.53
N SER A 230 17.09 2.62 13.78
CA SER A 230 16.92 3.54 14.92
C SER A 230 18.17 4.37 15.21
N GLN A 231 19.35 3.84 14.87
CA GLN A 231 20.63 4.52 15.08
C GLN A 231 21.04 5.45 13.91
N LYS A 232 20.39 5.29 12.73
CA LYS A 232 20.68 6.10 11.54
C LYS A 232 20.06 7.49 11.61
N SER A 233 20.70 8.47 11.01
CA SER A 233 20.11 9.78 10.76
C SER A 233 19.01 9.70 9.69
N ILE A 234 18.15 10.71 9.61
CA ILE A 234 17.11 10.79 8.58
C ILE A 234 17.71 10.77 7.17
N ASN A 235 18.86 11.42 6.96
CA ASN A 235 19.51 11.48 5.66
C ASN A 235 20.09 10.12 5.24
N GLU A 236 20.71 9.39 6.15
CA GLU A 236 21.19 8.01 5.89
C GLU A 236 20.03 7.07 5.57
N ILE A 237 18.89 7.20 6.26
CA ILE A 237 17.69 6.41 5.95
C ILE A 237 17.17 6.75 4.54
N ILE A 238 17.18 8.02 4.14
CA ILE A 238 16.75 8.44 2.78
C ILE A 238 17.66 7.83 1.72
N GLU A 239 18.97 7.82 1.94
CA GLU A 239 19.94 7.21 1.02
C GLU A 239 19.72 5.70 0.88
N ASP A 240 19.53 4.99 2.00
CA ASP A 240 19.15 3.58 1.98
C ASP A 240 17.86 3.34 1.19
N LEU A 241 16.84 4.18 1.39
CA LEU A 241 15.56 4.08 0.68
C LEU A 241 15.71 4.30 -0.83
N GLU A 242 16.56 5.26 -1.25
CA GLU A 242 16.85 5.47 -2.68
C GLU A 242 17.46 4.22 -3.30
N ASN A 243 18.41 3.57 -2.61
CA ASN A 243 19.05 2.34 -3.08
C ASN A 243 18.09 1.15 -3.14
N LEU A 244 17.10 1.09 -2.24
CA LEU A 244 16.13 0.00 -2.18
C LEU A 244 15.08 0.03 -3.31
N ILE A 245 14.70 1.23 -3.77
CA ILE A 245 13.60 1.40 -4.72
C ILE A 245 14.05 1.74 -6.15
N ASN A 246 15.33 1.86 -6.40
CA ASN A 246 15.97 1.91 -7.70
C ASN A 246 16.30 0.49 -8.17
#